data_c98e18c0519e192b8337ac5d2329a453
#
_entry.id   c98e18c0519e192b8337ac5d2329a453
#
_cell.length_a   1.000
_cell.length_b   1.000
_cell.length_c   1.000
_cell.angle_alpha   90.00
_cell.angle_beta   90.00
_cell.angle_gamma   90.00
#
_symmetry.space_group_name_H-M   'P 1'
#
loop_
_entity.id
_entity.type
_entity.pdbx_description
1 polymer ?
#
loop_
_entity_poly.entity_id
_entity_poly.type
_entity_poly.pdbx_seq_one_letter_code
_entity_poly.pdbx_strand_id
1 'polypeptide(L)'
;MRYVIIGAGAVGGTIGARLATAGQDVTLVARGPHLTALRERGLTLRQPEQERTVRLPALDGPDGRPLPADTVLVLAVKSQDTAGALAAWVDAPVVGGGTAGDRLPLFTAQNGVANEPAALRLFARVHGVCVWLPATHLEPGVVVANGHPHPGVLHLGRYPSGPDDTDRAVAADLTAAGFVAPLRPDVMRWKYGKLLGNLGNALQALFGRDIPEELAGRIRAEGEAVLAAAGIAYTGRAEEAAERGDLVQHRPVGGEQRSGGSTWQSLARGAGAVETDHLNGEVVLLGRLHGVPTPANATVQQAVRRAVRERIPAGEFPPDELAKLLG
;
A
#
# COMPACT_ATOMS: atom_id res chain seq x y z
N MET A 1 -11.26 -12.13 15.31
CA MET A 1 -10.84 -10.76 15.68
C MET A 1 -11.76 -9.73 15.04
N ARG A 2 -11.70 -8.48 15.48
CA ARG A 2 -12.36 -7.34 14.82
C ARG A 2 -11.34 -6.54 14.04
N TYR A 3 -11.73 -6.08 12.85
CA TYR A 3 -10.85 -5.32 11.98
C TYR A 3 -11.45 -3.97 11.62
N VAL A 4 -10.68 -2.91 11.78
CA VAL A 4 -11.00 -1.60 11.24
C VAL A 4 -10.03 -1.29 10.10
N ILE A 5 -10.54 -1.27 8.87
CA ILE A 5 -9.74 -1.02 7.67
C ILE A 5 -9.74 0.47 7.38
N ILE A 6 -8.67 1.15 7.77
CA ILE A 6 -8.48 2.60 7.58
C ILE A 6 -7.99 2.84 6.15
N GLY A 7 -8.94 3.15 5.26
CA GLY A 7 -8.71 3.29 3.82
C GLY A 7 -9.21 2.09 3.02
N ALA A 8 -10.51 2.04 2.71
CA ALA A 8 -11.16 0.96 1.96
C ALA A 8 -10.92 1.04 0.43
N GLY A 9 -9.73 1.52 0.00
CA GLY A 9 -9.30 1.53 -1.41
C GLY A 9 -8.94 0.14 -1.95
N ALA A 10 -8.11 0.08 -3.00
CA ALA A 10 -7.75 -1.18 -3.66
C ALA A 10 -7.22 -2.25 -2.69
N VAL A 11 -6.23 -1.91 -1.87
CA VAL A 11 -5.63 -2.84 -0.90
C VAL A 11 -6.57 -3.09 0.27
N GLY A 12 -6.96 -2.04 1.00
CA GLY A 12 -7.78 -2.18 2.20
C GLY A 12 -9.16 -2.76 1.91
N GLY A 13 -9.81 -2.35 0.80
CA GLY A 13 -11.10 -2.90 0.40
C GLY A 13 -11.01 -4.39 0.06
N THR A 14 -9.96 -4.83 -0.63
CA THR A 14 -9.75 -6.26 -0.92
C THR A 14 -9.52 -7.05 0.37
N ILE A 15 -8.64 -6.57 1.27
CA ILE A 15 -8.39 -7.21 2.55
C ILE A 15 -9.68 -7.29 3.38
N GLY A 16 -10.40 -6.17 3.52
CA GLY A 16 -11.64 -6.10 4.31
C GLY A 16 -12.74 -7.00 3.77
N ALA A 17 -12.98 -7.00 2.45
CA ALA A 17 -13.98 -7.87 1.84
C ALA A 17 -13.66 -9.36 2.02
N ARG A 18 -12.40 -9.73 1.89
CA ARG A 18 -11.95 -11.12 2.05
C ARG A 18 -12.03 -11.58 3.50
N LEU A 19 -11.59 -10.76 4.47
CA LEU A 19 -11.72 -11.05 5.90
C LEU A 19 -13.19 -11.22 6.30
N ALA A 20 -14.06 -10.31 5.86
CA ALA A 20 -15.49 -10.42 6.12
C ALA A 20 -16.11 -11.69 5.52
N THR A 21 -15.70 -12.06 4.30
CA THR A 21 -16.15 -13.31 3.67
C THR A 21 -15.69 -14.55 4.44
N ALA A 22 -14.55 -14.48 5.12
CA ALA A 22 -14.04 -15.52 6.01
C ALA A 22 -14.65 -15.50 7.42
N GLY A 23 -15.65 -14.63 7.67
CA GLY A 23 -16.40 -14.58 8.93
C GLY A 23 -15.84 -13.63 10.00
N GLN A 24 -14.86 -12.79 9.64
CA GLN A 24 -14.32 -11.79 10.56
C GLN A 24 -15.27 -10.59 10.66
N ASP A 25 -15.29 -9.93 11.82
CA ASP A 25 -15.99 -8.67 12.05
C ASP A 25 -15.17 -7.51 11.47
N VAL A 26 -15.68 -6.86 10.41
CA VAL A 26 -14.93 -5.85 9.64
C VAL A 26 -15.73 -4.55 9.55
N THR A 27 -15.08 -3.45 9.89
CA THR A 27 -15.55 -2.08 9.63
C THR A 27 -14.64 -1.42 8.60
N LEU A 28 -15.21 -0.81 7.57
CA LEU A 28 -14.48 -0.08 6.54
C LEU A 28 -14.46 1.41 6.86
N VAL A 29 -13.31 2.06 6.60
CA VAL A 29 -13.19 3.52 6.68
C VAL A 29 -12.88 4.08 5.29
N ALA A 30 -13.72 5.01 4.83
CA ALA A 30 -13.61 5.63 3.52
C ALA A 30 -14.14 7.08 3.55
N ARG A 31 -13.95 7.81 2.46
CA ARG A 31 -14.39 9.22 2.34
C ARG A 31 -15.15 9.44 1.02
N GLY A 32 -15.94 10.53 1.00
CA GLY A 32 -16.58 11.04 -0.21
C GLY A 32 -17.46 10.01 -0.93
N PRO A 33 -17.50 10.02 -2.27
CA PRO A 33 -18.38 9.14 -3.05
C PRO A 33 -18.17 7.65 -2.76
N HIS A 34 -16.96 7.24 -2.40
CA HIS A 34 -16.70 5.84 -2.04
C HIS A 34 -17.42 5.45 -0.76
N LEU A 35 -17.37 6.27 0.29
CA LEU A 35 -18.11 6.03 1.52
C LEU A 35 -19.63 5.95 1.27
N THR A 36 -20.16 6.89 0.48
CA THR A 36 -21.59 6.87 0.10
C THR A 36 -21.96 5.54 -0.55
N ALA A 37 -21.18 5.11 -1.54
CA ALA A 37 -21.41 3.84 -2.23
C ALA A 37 -21.33 2.62 -1.28
N LEU A 38 -20.37 2.60 -0.35
CA LEU A 38 -20.25 1.54 0.65
C LEU A 38 -21.47 1.44 1.56
N ARG A 39 -22.01 2.58 2.01
CA ARG A 39 -23.20 2.64 2.85
C ARG A 39 -24.47 2.21 2.12
N GLU A 40 -24.64 2.63 0.88
CA GLU A 40 -25.83 2.37 0.09
C GLU A 40 -25.86 0.95 -0.51
N ARG A 41 -24.75 0.54 -1.11
CA ARG A 41 -24.68 -0.67 -1.95
C ARG A 41 -23.77 -1.76 -1.39
N GLY A 42 -22.90 -1.43 -0.43
CA GLY A 42 -21.82 -2.29 0.05
C GLY A 42 -20.56 -2.20 -0.83
N LEU A 43 -19.58 -3.04 -0.53
CA LEU A 43 -18.34 -3.16 -1.28
C LEU A 43 -18.42 -4.34 -2.25
N THR A 44 -18.29 -4.08 -3.53
CA THR A 44 -18.18 -5.11 -4.58
C THR A 44 -16.72 -5.43 -4.81
N LEU A 45 -16.34 -6.68 -4.54
CA LEU A 45 -15.04 -7.24 -4.87
C LEU A 45 -15.16 -8.08 -6.15
N ARG A 46 -14.46 -7.63 -7.21
CA ARG A 46 -14.32 -8.37 -8.48
C ARG A 46 -12.99 -9.11 -8.50
N GLN A 47 -13.05 -10.40 -8.81
CA GLN A 47 -11.88 -11.29 -8.94
C GLN A 47 -11.99 -12.12 -10.23
N PRO A 48 -10.93 -12.78 -10.72
CA PRO A 48 -10.96 -13.53 -11.98
C PRO A 48 -12.11 -14.54 -12.10
N GLU A 49 -12.48 -15.19 -11.02
CA GLU A 49 -13.47 -16.27 -11.03
C GLU A 49 -14.79 -15.90 -10.34
N GLN A 50 -14.87 -14.76 -9.69
CA GLN A 50 -16.06 -14.36 -8.92
C GLN A 50 -16.19 -12.87 -8.73
N GLU A 51 -17.44 -12.44 -8.61
CA GLU A 51 -17.80 -11.13 -8.11
C GLU A 51 -18.65 -11.30 -6.85
N ARG A 52 -18.36 -10.55 -5.80
CA ARG A 52 -19.11 -10.61 -4.56
C ARG A 52 -19.30 -9.22 -3.97
N THR A 53 -20.51 -8.91 -3.58
CA THR A 53 -20.82 -7.70 -2.79
C THR A 53 -20.96 -8.06 -1.32
N VAL A 54 -20.22 -7.38 -0.46
CA VAL A 54 -20.33 -7.49 1.00
C VAL A 54 -20.89 -6.19 1.58
N ARG A 55 -21.85 -6.30 2.49
CA ARG A 55 -22.40 -5.15 3.22
C ARG A 55 -21.75 -5.10 4.59
N LEU A 56 -20.95 -4.09 4.81
CA LEU A 56 -20.16 -3.90 6.02
C LEU A 56 -20.43 -2.52 6.61
N PRO A 57 -20.30 -2.34 7.94
CA PRO A 57 -20.25 -1.01 8.53
C PRO A 57 -19.21 -0.14 7.83
N ALA A 58 -19.58 1.10 7.48
CA ALA A 58 -18.70 2.03 6.79
C ALA A 58 -18.73 3.41 7.46
N LEU A 59 -17.55 3.87 7.90
CA LEU A 59 -17.35 5.10 8.64
C LEU A 59 -16.43 6.05 7.84
N ASP A 60 -16.45 7.33 8.21
CA ASP A 60 -15.52 8.35 7.71
C ASP A 60 -14.31 8.56 8.63
N GLY A 61 -14.38 8.04 9.86
CA GLY A 61 -13.37 8.15 10.89
C GLY A 61 -13.84 7.51 12.20
N PRO A 62 -13.13 7.70 13.31
CA PRO A 62 -13.60 7.30 14.63
C PRO A 62 -14.87 8.07 14.98
N ASP A 63 -15.89 7.38 15.49
CA ASP A 63 -17.18 7.95 15.82
C ASP A 63 -17.36 8.28 17.33
N GLY A 64 -16.25 8.24 18.05
CA GLY A 64 -16.20 8.52 19.49
C GLY A 64 -16.63 7.35 20.38
N ARG A 65 -17.14 6.25 19.82
CA ARG A 65 -17.47 5.05 20.59
C ARG A 65 -16.20 4.27 20.92
N PRO A 66 -16.10 3.71 22.15
CA PRO A 66 -14.95 2.90 22.52
C PRO A 66 -14.81 1.68 21.61
N LEU A 67 -13.61 1.50 21.05
CA LEU A 67 -13.26 0.33 20.25
C LEU A 67 -13.11 -0.90 21.15
N PRO A 68 -13.60 -2.08 20.76
CA PRO A 68 -13.33 -3.31 21.49
C PRO A 68 -11.82 -3.59 21.61
N ALA A 69 -11.41 -4.16 22.75
CA ALA A 69 -10.00 -4.39 23.06
C ALA A 69 -9.32 -5.43 22.14
N ASP A 70 -10.10 -6.26 21.43
CA ASP A 70 -9.66 -7.23 20.44
C ASP A 70 -9.63 -6.67 18.99
N THR A 71 -9.72 -5.35 18.83
CA THR A 71 -9.69 -4.68 17.53
C THR A 71 -8.27 -4.60 16.98
N VAL A 72 -8.13 -4.93 15.71
CA VAL A 72 -6.93 -4.73 14.88
C VAL A 72 -7.19 -3.58 13.91
N LEU A 73 -6.33 -2.56 13.94
CA LEU A 73 -6.37 -1.47 12.98
C LEU A 73 -5.50 -1.82 11.78
N VAL A 74 -6.03 -1.68 10.56
CA VAL A 74 -5.28 -1.90 9.32
C VAL A 74 -5.23 -0.59 8.54
N LEU A 75 -4.05 0.04 8.52
CA LEU A 75 -3.81 1.28 7.80
C LEU A 75 -3.50 0.97 6.34
N ALA A 76 -4.40 1.34 5.44
CA ALA A 76 -4.32 1.08 4.00
C ALA A 76 -4.62 2.33 3.15
N VAL A 77 -4.52 3.51 3.76
CA VAL A 77 -4.55 4.79 3.03
C VAL A 77 -3.29 4.97 2.22
N LYS A 78 -3.28 5.90 1.27
CA LYS A 78 -2.05 6.31 0.58
C LYS A 78 -1.09 6.99 1.57
N SER A 79 0.22 6.87 1.33
CA SER A 79 1.26 7.36 2.26
C SER A 79 1.13 8.85 2.59
N GLN A 80 0.68 9.68 1.64
CA GLN A 80 0.42 11.11 1.87
C GLN A 80 -0.75 11.38 2.85
N ASP A 81 -1.65 10.40 3.04
CA ASP A 81 -2.78 10.51 3.98
C ASP A 81 -2.45 9.91 5.37
N THR A 82 -1.29 9.28 5.53
CA THR A 82 -0.90 8.54 6.75
C THR A 82 -0.95 9.41 8.00
N ALA A 83 -0.34 10.61 7.97
CA ALA A 83 -0.28 11.47 9.15
C ALA A 83 -1.68 11.87 9.64
N GLY A 84 -2.58 12.24 8.72
CA GLY A 84 -3.96 12.58 9.06
C GLY A 84 -4.75 11.39 9.60
N ALA A 85 -4.54 10.20 9.02
CA ALA A 85 -5.20 8.98 9.50
C ALA A 85 -4.71 8.60 10.91
N LEU A 86 -3.40 8.63 11.15
CA LEU A 86 -2.83 8.32 12.46
C LEU A 86 -3.34 9.30 13.54
N ALA A 87 -3.32 10.61 13.25
CA ALA A 87 -3.81 11.64 14.16
C ALA A 87 -5.30 11.47 14.50
N ALA A 88 -6.12 11.04 13.54
CA ALA A 88 -7.54 10.81 13.77
C ALA A 88 -7.82 9.61 14.70
N TRP A 89 -6.98 8.56 14.64
CA TRP A 89 -7.26 7.29 15.33
C TRP A 89 -6.50 7.10 16.64
N VAL A 90 -5.38 7.81 16.87
CA VAL A 90 -4.50 7.59 18.03
C VAL A 90 -5.23 7.74 19.36
N ASP A 91 -6.10 8.73 19.50
CA ASP A 91 -6.85 9.03 20.73
C ASP A 91 -8.22 8.35 20.79
N ALA A 92 -8.57 7.49 19.81
CA ALA A 92 -9.83 6.75 19.84
C ALA A 92 -9.93 5.91 21.13
N PRO A 93 -11.03 6.02 21.90
CA PRO A 93 -11.14 5.32 23.18
C PRO A 93 -11.25 3.80 22.99
N VAL A 94 -10.75 3.04 23.96
CA VAL A 94 -10.80 1.57 23.97
C VAL A 94 -11.60 1.07 25.15
N VAL A 95 -12.42 0.04 24.95
CA VAL A 95 -13.15 -0.63 26.02
C VAL A 95 -12.21 -1.12 27.10
N GLY A 96 -12.49 -0.76 28.35
CA GLY A 96 -11.62 -1.02 29.48
C GLY A 96 -10.56 0.06 29.72
N GLY A 97 -10.67 1.23 29.05
CA GLY A 97 -9.82 2.41 29.23
C GLY A 97 -8.60 2.45 28.29
N GLY A 98 -7.95 3.59 28.26
CA GLY A 98 -6.83 3.89 27.37
C GLY A 98 -7.25 4.21 25.95
N THR A 99 -6.28 4.45 25.08
CA THR A 99 -6.48 4.86 23.67
C THR A 99 -6.07 3.76 22.69
N ALA A 100 -6.46 3.92 21.43
CA ALA A 100 -6.04 3.03 20.36
C ALA A 100 -4.51 3.06 20.19
N GLY A 101 -3.89 4.23 20.31
CA GLY A 101 -2.44 4.38 20.24
C GLY A 101 -1.69 3.56 21.29
N ASP A 102 -2.21 3.48 22.51
CA ASP A 102 -1.60 2.75 23.61
C ASP A 102 -1.83 1.22 23.53
N ARG A 103 -2.99 0.80 23.05
CA ARG A 103 -3.50 -0.55 23.28
C ARG A 103 -3.70 -1.40 22.05
N LEU A 104 -4.09 -0.81 20.92
CA LEU A 104 -4.47 -1.58 19.75
C LEU A 104 -3.29 -1.80 18.79
N PRO A 105 -3.19 -2.98 18.18
CA PRO A 105 -2.21 -3.21 17.11
C PRO A 105 -2.61 -2.47 15.84
N LEU A 106 -1.64 -1.82 15.21
CA LEU A 106 -1.78 -1.13 13.92
C LEU A 106 -0.93 -1.83 12.87
N PHE A 107 -1.56 -2.38 11.84
CA PHE A 107 -0.91 -3.00 10.69
C PHE A 107 -0.84 -2.01 9.53
N THR A 108 0.36 -1.68 9.06
CA THR A 108 0.59 -0.76 7.94
C THR A 108 0.56 -1.51 6.61
N ALA A 109 -0.63 -1.72 6.05
CA ALA A 109 -0.82 -2.40 4.76
C ALA A 109 -0.62 -1.43 3.57
N GLN A 110 0.54 -0.80 3.51
CA GLN A 110 0.88 0.29 2.59
C GLN A 110 2.19 0.03 1.86
N ASN A 111 2.32 0.59 0.65
CA ASN A 111 3.61 0.66 -0.06
C ASN A 111 4.56 1.65 0.63
N GLY A 112 5.84 1.56 0.28
CA GLY A 112 6.88 2.39 0.88
C GLY A 112 7.29 1.90 2.26
N VAL A 113 8.14 2.67 2.93
CA VAL A 113 8.82 2.32 4.19
C VAL A 113 8.75 3.44 5.24
N ALA A 114 8.14 4.56 4.91
CA ALA A 114 8.00 5.72 5.80
C ALA A 114 6.83 5.58 6.79
N ASN A 115 5.89 4.67 6.55
CA ASN A 115 4.65 4.57 7.30
C ASN A 115 4.84 3.94 8.68
N GLU A 116 5.69 2.92 8.80
CA GLU A 116 6.00 2.24 10.06
C GLU A 116 6.65 3.17 11.09
N PRO A 117 7.74 3.91 10.76
CA PRO A 117 8.33 4.85 11.72
C PRO A 117 7.40 6.03 12.03
N ALA A 118 6.55 6.46 11.08
CA ALA A 118 5.54 7.48 11.37
C ALA A 118 4.48 6.96 12.35
N ALA A 119 4.02 5.73 12.17
CA ALA A 119 3.05 5.08 13.03
C ALA A 119 3.61 4.84 14.45
N LEU A 120 4.88 4.39 14.57
CA LEU A 120 5.49 4.07 15.85
C LEU A 120 5.69 5.30 16.77
N ARG A 121 5.64 6.51 16.21
CA ARG A 121 5.62 7.74 17.02
C ARG A 121 4.34 7.90 17.85
N LEU A 122 3.24 7.28 17.42
CA LEU A 122 1.90 7.48 17.97
C LEU A 122 1.27 6.18 18.50
N PHE A 123 1.65 5.02 17.95
CA PHE A 123 1.11 3.72 18.33
C PHE A 123 2.20 2.85 18.93
N ALA A 124 1.92 2.26 20.09
CA ALA A 124 2.86 1.39 20.80
C ALA A 124 3.09 0.04 20.11
N ARG A 125 2.13 -0.41 19.28
CA ARG A 125 2.12 -1.73 18.65
C ARG A 125 1.94 -1.60 17.15
N VAL A 126 3.05 -1.48 16.42
CA VAL A 126 3.06 -1.33 14.96
C VAL A 126 3.57 -2.61 14.30
N HIS A 127 2.86 -3.03 13.27
CA HIS A 127 3.16 -4.21 12.47
C HIS A 127 3.26 -3.82 11.00
N GLY A 128 4.37 -4.15 10.34
CA GLY A 128 4.56 -3.92 8.92
C GLY A 128 3.89 -5.01 8.09
N VAL A 129 3.34 -4.60 6.94
CA VAL A 129 2.84 -5.52 5.93
C VAL A 129 3.48 -5.21 4.59
N CYS A 130 4.29 -6.15 4.05
CA CYS A 130 4.74 -6.04 2.66
C CYS A 130 3.66 -6.61 1.74
N VAL A 131 3.02 -5.72 0.97
CA VAL A 131 1.78 -6.02 0.24
C VAL A 131 2.06 -6.35 -1.22
N TRP A 132 2.01 -7.62 -1.62
CA TRP A 132 1.98 -8.06 -3.02
C TRP A 132 0.54 -8.40 -3.40
N LEU A 133 -0.26 -7.40 -3.67
CA LEU A 133 -1.69 -7.49 -3.96
C LEU A 133 -2.01 -6.67 -5.21
N PRO A 134 -2.12 -7.31 -6.40
CA PRO A 134 -2.50 -6.63 -7.62
C PRO A 134 -3.99 -6.25 -7.58
N ALA A 135 -4.28 -5.07 -7.07
CA ALA A 135 -5.65 -4.58 -6.95
C ALA A 135 -5.80 -3.17 -7.54
N THR A 136 -7.04 -2.85 -7.89
CA THR A 136 -7.44 -1.58 -8.51
C THR A 136 -8.71 -1.06 -7.84
N HIS A 137 -8.81 0.25 -7.68
CA HIS A 137 -10.01 0.95 -7.24
C HIS A 137 -10.16 2.23 -8.06
N LEU A 138 -11.03 2.22 -9.05
CA LEU A 138 -11.33 3.35 -9.93
C LEU A 138 -12.76 3.84 -9.77
N GLU A 139 -13.69 2.96 -9.42
CA GLU A 139 -15.11 3.22 -9.28
C GLU A 139 -15.53 3.18 -7.80
N PRO A 140 -16.30 4.17 -7.28
CA PRO A 140 -16.83 4.15 -5.92
C PRO A 140 -17.66 2.88 -5.61
N GLY A 141 -17.32 2.20 -4.51
CA GLY A 141 -17.96 0.96 -4.08
C GLY A 141 -17.43 -0.30 -4.73
N VAL A 142 -16.44 -0.21 -5.65
CA VAL A 142 -15.88 -1.36 -6.36
C VAL A 142 -14.38 -1.46 -6.18
N VAL A 143 -13.88 -2.64 -5.84
CA VAL A 143 -12.46 -3.00 -5.89
C VAL A 143 -12.26 -4.22 -6.77
N VAL A 144 -11.18 -4.23 -7.54
CA VAL A 144 -10.82 -5.32 -8.46
C VAL A 144 -9.50 -5.90 -8.01
N ALA A 145 -9.45 -7.21 -7.75
CA ALA A 145 -8.23 -7.93 -7.39
C ALA A 145 -7.90 -8.95 -8.48
N ASN A 146 -6.79 -8.72 -9.18
CA ASN A 146 -6.37 -9.50 -10.34
C ASN A 146 -5.50 -10.72 -9.99
N GLY A 147 -5.18 -10.94 -8.70
CA GLY A 147 -4.35 -12.05 -8.25
C GLY A 147 -5.09 -13.39 -8.31
N HIS A 148 -4.41 -14.44 -8.82
CA HIS A 148 -4.89 -15.82 -8.87
C HIS A 148 -3.70 -16.81 -8.78
N PRO A 149 -3.78 -17.94 -8.09
CA PRO A 149 -4.91 -18.48 -7.31
C PRO A 149 -5.18 -17.70 -6.01
N HIS A 150 -4.17 -17.02 -5.47
CA HIS A 150 -4.35 -16.19 -4.29
C HIS A 150 -4.54 -14.72 -4.69
N PRO A 151 -5.40 -13.95 -4.00
CA PRO A 151 -5.56 -12.52 -4.29
C PRO A 151 -4.26 -11.73 -4.07
N GLY A 152 -3.40 -12.19 -3.17
CA GLY A 152 -2.11 -11.57 -2.87
C GLY A 152 -1.28 -12.33 -1.84
N VAL A 153 -0.02 -11.90 -1.71
CA VAL A 153 0.89 -12.29 -0.63
C VAL A 153 1.09 -11.08 0.28
N LEU A 154 0.89 -11.28 1.58
CA LEU A 154 0.99 -10.26 2.62
C LEU A 154 2.02 -10.74 3.65
N HIS A 155 3.28 -10.31 3.52
CA HIS A 155 4.30 -10.63 4.52
C HIS A 155 4.08 -9.78 5.76
N LEU A 156 4.03 -10.39 6.94
CA LEU A 156 3.69 -9.75 8.20
C LEU A 156 4.86 -9.83 9.18
N GLY A 157 5.02 -8.81 9.98
CA GLY A 157 5.95 -8.81 11.10
C GLY A 157 5.85 -7.55 11.92
N ARG A 158 6.17 -7.64 13.19
CA ARG A 158 6.20 -6.49 14.08
C ARG A 158 7.33 -5.52 13.67
N TYR A 159 7.06 -4.24 13.76
CA TYR A 159 8.05 -3.20 13.59
C TYR A 159 8.58 -2.75 14.97
N PRO A 160 9.92 -2.61 15.20
CA PRO A 160 10.96 -2.74 14.17
C PRO A 160 11.38 -4.18 13.84
N SER A 161 11.07 -5.18 14.64
CA SER A 161 11.52 -6.55 14.43
C SER A 161 10.68 -7.61 15.15
N GLY A 162 10.72 -8.81 14.62
CA GLY A 162 10.13 -10.04 15.16
C GLY A 162 8.61 -10.12 15.01
N PRO A 163 8.05 -11.30 14.71
CA PRO A 163 6.61 -11.52 14.80
C PRO A 163 6.22 -11.82 16.26
N ASP A 164 5.06 -11.31 16.68
CA ASP A 164 4.43 -11.63 17.95
C ASP A 164 3.14 -12.48 17.77
N ASP A 165 2.42 -12.75 18.87
CA ASP A 165 1.18 -13.53 18.82
C ASP A 165 0.07 -12.83 18.01
N THR A 166 0.09 -11.50 17.95
CA THR A 166 -0.85 -10.74 17.14
C THR A 166 -0.59 -10.95 15.65
N ASP A 167 0.68 -10.94 15.22
CA ASP A 167 1.04 -11.28 13.83
C ASP A 167 0.58 -12.69 13.47
N ARG A 168 0.77 -13.67 14.37
CA ARG A 168 0.34 -15.05 14.16
C ARG A 168 -1.17 -15.17 13.98
N ALA A 169 -1.94 -14.48 14.81
CA ALA A 169 -3.38 -14.49 14.75
C ALA A 169 -3.91 -13.80 13.46
N VAL A 170 -3.37 -12.63 13.11
CA VAL A 170 -3.73 -11.91 11.89
C VAL A 170 -3.33 -12.70 10.64
N ALA A 171 -2.15 -13.36 10.63
CA ALA A 171 -1.74 -14.23 9.53
C ALA A 171 -2.69 -15.42 9.35
N ALA A 172 -3.18 -16.01 10.44
CA ALA A 172 -4.18 -17.10 10.37
C ALA A 172 -5.49 -16.60 9.76
N ASP A 173 -6.01 -15.44 10.18
CA ASP A 173 -7.22 -14.85 9.64
C ASP A 173 -7.08 -14.49 8.15
N LEU A 174 -5.94 -13.92 7.74
CA LEU A 174 -5.65 -13.61 6.34
C LEU A 174 -5.53 -14.89 5.50
N THR A 175 -4.92 -15.94 6.04
CA THR A 175 -4.83 -17.24 5.36
C THR A 175 -6.21 -17.86 5.17
N ALA A 176 -7.06 -17.83 6.19
CA ALA A 176 -8.46 -18.25 6.10
C ALA A 176 -9.25 -17.40 5.08
N ALA A 177 -8.88 -16.14 4.91
CA ALA A 177 -9.41 -15.23 3.88
C ALA A 177 -8.82 -15.48 2.47
N GLY A 178 -7.92 -16.47 2.30
CA GLY A 178 -7.36 -16.92 1.03
C GLY A 178 -6.09 -16.19 0.57
N PHE A 179 -5.51 -15.32 1.40
CA PHE A 179 -4.20 -14.75 1.15
C PHE A 179 -3.08 -15.74 1.51
N VAL A 180 -1.90 -15.54 0.95
CA VAL A 180 -0.68 -16.11 1.50
C VAL A 180 -0.09 -15.09 2.47
N ALA A 181 0.04 -15.44 3.76
CA ALA A 181 0.37 -14.50 4.82
C ALA A 181 1.58 -14.96 5.66
N PRO A 182 2.80 -15.03 5.07
CA PRO A 182 3.98 -15.51 5.77
C PRO A 182 4.45 -14.49 6.82
N LEU A 183 4.84 -15.01 7.99
CA LEU A 183 5.48 -14.23 9.04
C LEU A 183 6.95 -14.00 8.73
N ARG A 184 7.43 -12.77 8.97
CA ARG A 184 8.82 -12.37 8.72
C ARG A 184 9.44 -11.78 9.99
N PRO A 185 10.58 -12.31 10.45
CA PRO A 185 11.30 -11.72 11.59
C PRO A 185 11.80 -10.31 11.26
N ASP A 186 12.02 -10.00 9.99
CA ASP A 186 12.42 -8.69 9.47
C ASP A 186 11.55 -8.33 8.26
N VAL A 187 10.33 -7.87 8.55
CA VAL A 187 9.37 -7.48 7.50
C VAL A 187 9.86 -6.27 6.70
N MET A 188 10.63 -5.37 7.32
CA MET A 188 11.13 -4.18 6.64
C MET A 188 12.13 -4.53 5.53
N ARG A 189 12.90 -5.59 5.66
CA ARG A 189 13.77 -6.11 4.61
C ARG A 189 12.98 -6.42 3.32
N TRP A 190 11.79 -6.99 3.46
CA TRP A 190 10.85 -7.26 2.35
C TRP A 190 10.24 -5.97 1.80
N LYS A 191 9.92 -5.02 2.67
CA LYS A 191 9.38 -3.72 2.24
C LYS A 191 10.40 -2.88 1.49
N TYR A 192 11.68 -2.90 1.90
CA TYR A 192 12.76 -2.23 1.16
C TYR A 192 13.05 -2.88 -0.19
N GLY A 193 13.04 -4.22 -0.29
CA GLY A 193 13.13 -4.91 -1.59
C GLY A 193 12.00 -4.49 -2.52
N LYS A 194 10.76 -4.49 -2.00
CA LYS A 194 9.59 -4.04 -2.75
C LYS A 194 9.64 -2.54 -3.10
N LEU A 195 10.21 -1.68 -2.25
CA LEU A 195 10.43 -0.27 -2.58
C LEU A 195 11.23 -0.14 -3.87
N LEU A 196 12.34 -0.87 -4.01
CA LEU A 196 13.15 -0.88 -5.23
C LEU A 196 12.35 -1.34 -6.46
N GLY A 197 11.44 -2.30 -6.29
CA GLY A 197 10.51 -2.72 -7.34
C GLY A 197 9.48 -1.65 -7.71
N ASN A 198 9.04 -0.86 -6.74
CA ASN A 198 8.02 0.17 -6.92
C ASN A 198 8.55 1.48 -7.52
N LEU A 199 9.88 1.69 -7.58
CA LEU A 199 10.46 2.90 -8.20
C LEU A 199 10.04 3.07 -9.65
N GLY A 200 9.86 1.97 -10.38
CA GLY A 200 9.37 1.97 -11.77
C GLY A 200 7.90 2.38 -11.94
N ASN A 201 7.10 2.42 -10.87
CA ASN A 201 5.69 2.83 -10.95
C ASN A 201 5.53 4.29 -11.42
N ALA A 202 6.49 5.14 -11.08
CA ALA A 202 6.52 6.52 -11.54
C ALA A 202 6.76 6.61 -13.04
N LEU A 203 7.70 5.81 -13.60
CA LEU A 203 7.95 5.75 -15.04
C LEU A 203 6.74 5.23 -15.79
N GLN A 204 6.09 4.16 -15.29
CA GLN A 204 4.88 3.66 -15.89
C GLN A 204 3.74 4.71 -15.88
N ALA A 205 3.65 5.51 -14.84
CA ALA A 205 2.66 6.57 -14.76
C ALA A 205 2.94 7.71 -15.76
N LEU A 206 4.21 8.01 -16.05
CA LEU A 206 4.62 9.03 -17.01
C LEU A 206 4.52 8.57 -18.47
N PHE A 207 4.98 7.33 -18.78
CA PHE A 207 5.22 6.85 -20.15
C PHE A 207 4.35 5.66 -20.56
N GLY A 208 3.45 5.18 -19.70
CA GLY A 208 2.64 4.01 -20.01
C GLY A 208 3.50 2.76 -20.18
N ARG A 209 3.55 2.21 -21.41
CA ARG A 209 4.33 1.02 -21.75
C ARG A 209 5.74 1.34 -22.28
N ASP A 210 5.97 2.56 -22.71
CA ASP A 210 7.21 2.99 -23.37
C ASP A 210 8.26 3.49 -22.36
N ILE A 211 8.51 2.67 -21.33
CA ILE A 211 9.42 3.00 -20.25
C ILE A 211 10.86 2.98 -20.75
N PRO A 212 11.66 4.09 -20.60
CA PRO A 212 13.07 4.10 -20.92
C PRO A 212 13.85 3.14 -20.00
N GLU A 213 14.36 2.04 -20.55
CA GLU A 213 15.05 0.98 -19.77
C GLU A 213 16.30 1.50 -19.05
N GLU A 214 17.09 2.35 -19.70
CA GLU A 214 18.25 2.96 -19.09
C GLU A 214 17.89 3.77 -17.83
N LEU A 215 16.84 4.58 -17.91
CA LEU A 215 16.37 5.34 -16.76
C LEU A 215 15.83 4.43 -15.65
N ALA A 216 15.11 3.37 -16.00
CA ALA A 216 14.64 2.37 -15.05
C ALA A 216 15.83 1.68 -14.33
N GLY A 217 16.90 1.39 -15.07
CA GLY A 217 18.15 0.88 -14.49
C GLY A 217 18.81 1.88 -13.53
N ARG A 218 18.93 3.16 -13.94
CA ARG A 218 19.53 4.23 -13.12
C ARG A 218 18.78 4.46 -11.81
N ILE A 219 17.45 4.62 -11.84
CA ILE A 219 16.67 4.86 -10.61
C ILE A 219 16.81 3.71 -9.62
N ARG A 220 16.91 2.47 -10.11
CA ARG A 220 17.10 1.32 -9.24
C ARG A 220 18.52 1.27 -8.67
N ALA A 221 19.54 1.51 -9.50
CA ALA A 221 20.94 1.54 -9.06
C ALA A 221 21.18 2.60 -7.97
N GLU A 222 20.59 3.79 -8.11
CA GLU A 222 20.61 4.81 -7.07
C GLU A 222 19.95 4.32 -5.77
N GLY A 223 18.80 3.66 -5.86
CA GLY A 223 18.11 3.08 -4.71
C GLY A 223 18.98 2.02 -4.00
N GLU A 224 19.61 1.11 -4.74
CA GLU A 224 20.49 0.09 -4.19
C GLU A 224 21.73 0.71 -3.53
N ALA A 225 22.35 1.72 -4.15
CA ALA A 225 23.48 2.44 -3.59
C ALA A 225 23.14 3.17 -2.29
N VAL A 226 21.96 3.79 -2.23
CA VAL A 226 21.46 4.47 -1.04
C VAL A 226 21.21 3.49 0.10
N LEU A 227 20.56 2.35 -0.15
CA LEU A 227 20.32 1.34 0.87
C LEU A 227 21.63 0.74 1.39
N ALA A 228 22.60 0.51 0.51
CA ALA A 228 23.94 0.05 0.90
C ALA A 228 24.64 1.07 1.81
N ALA A 229 24.64 2.36 1.44
CA ALA A 229 25.26 3.43 2.24
C ALA A 229 24.57 3.62 3.60
N ALA A 230 23.26 3.40 3.65
CA ALA A 230 22.46 3.45 4.89
C ALA A 230 22.59 2.18 5.76
N GLY A 231 23.26 1.12 5.27
CA GLY A 231 23.32 -0.16 5.97
C GLY A 231 21.97 -0.88 6.07
N ILE A 232 21.04 -0.59 5.15
CA ILE A 232 19.67 -1.13 5.16
C ILE A 232 19.63 -2.43 4.33
N ALA A 233 19.30 -3.53 4.99
CA ALA A 233 19.10 -4.81 4.32
C ALA A 233 17.78 -4.82 3.52
N TYR A 234 17.78 -5.48 2.36
CA TYR A 234 16.61 -5.66 1.52
C TYR A 234 16.61 -7.02 0.82
N THR A 235 15.45 -7.47 0.34
CA THR A 235 15.31 -8.68 -0.46
C THR A 235 15.70 -8.40 -1.92
N GLY A 236 16.52 -9.29 -2.48
CA GLY A 236 16.87 -9.21 -3.90
C GLY A 236 15.75 -9.71 -4.82
N ARG A 237 15.81 -9.35 -6.12
CA ARG A 237 14.81 -9.77 -7.11
C ARG A 237 14.65 -11.30 -7.20
N ALA A 238 15.76 -12.04 -7.13
CA ALA A 238 15.75 -13.50 -7.21
C ALA A 238 15.01 -14.11 -6.00
N GLU A 239 15.26 -13.60 -4.79
CA GLU A 239 14.58 -14.02 -3.56
C GLU A 239 13.09 -13.71 -3.61
N GLU A 240 12.71 -12.49 -4.03
CA GLU A 240 11.30 -12.12 -4.20
C GLU A 240 10.59 -12.96 -5.27
N ALA A 241 11.27 -13.26 -6.37
CA ALA A 241 10.73 -14.10 -7.44
C ALA A 241 10.53 -15.55 -6.97
N ALA A 242 11.50 -16.10 -6.23
CA ALA A 242 11.41 -17.44 -5.65
C ALA A 242 10.27 -17.54 -4.63
N GLU A 243 10.13 -16.55 -3.75
CA GLU A 243 9.05 -16.51 -2.77
C GLU A 243 7.67 -16.35 -3.40
N ARG A 244 7.58 -15.52 -4.45
CA ARG A 244 6.32 -15.29 -5.15
C ARG A 244 5.90 -16.51 -5.95
N GLY A 245 6.82 -17.16 -6.66
CA GLY A 245 6.55 -18.30 -7.51
C GLY A 245 5.25 -18.13 -8.31
N ASP A 246 4.39 -19.15 -8.26
CA ASP A 246 3.06 -19.15 -8.87
C ASP A 246 1.94 -18.73 -7.89
N LEU A 247 2.28 -18.23 -6.70
CA LEU A 247 1.29 -17.85 -5.68
C LEU A 247 0.35 -16.73 -6.13
N VAL A 248 0.86 -15.79 -6.94
CA VAL A 248 0.06 -14.66 -7.45
C VAL A 248 0.40 -14.40 -8.92
N GLN A 249 -0.45 -14.86 -9.80
CA GLN A 249 -0.43 -14.54 -11.22
C GLN A 249 -1.49 -13.47 -11.50
N HIS A 250 -1.20 -12.58 -12.46
CA HIS A 250 -2.16 -11.57 -12.89
C HIS A 250 -3.15 -12.18 -13.89
N ARG A 251 -4.45 -12.18 -13.58
CA ARG A 251 -5.51 -12.59 -14.51
C ARG A 251 -6.46 -11.45 -14.80
N PRO A 252 -7.03 -11.41 -16.02
CA PRO A 252 -8.10 -10.49 -16.36
C PRO A 252 -9.30 -10.68 -15.46
N VAL A 253 -10.03 -9.59 -15.19
CA VAL A 253 -11.31 -9.60 -14.48
C VAL A 253 -12.35 -8.98 -15.37
N GLY A 254 -13.47 -9.68 -15.64
CA GLY A 254 -14.49 -9.22 -16.58
C GLY A 254 -13.97 -9.03 -18.01
N GLY A 255 -12.93 -9.75 -18.42
CA GLY A 255 -12.28 -9.61 -19.74
C GLY A 255 -11.26 -8.46 -19.81
N GLU A 256 -11.14 -7.63 -18.77
CA GLU A 256 -10.23 -6.48 -18.77
C GLU A 256 -8.90 -6.81 -18.08
N GLN A 257 -7.81 -6.42 -18.74
CA GLN A 257 -6.47 -6.44 -18.16
C GLN A 257 -6.32 -5.32 -17.13
N ARG A 258 -5.49 -5.52 -16.12
CA ARG A 258 -5.17 -4.46 -15.15
C ARG A 258 -4.49 -3.27 -15.84
N SER A 259 -5.07 -2.09 -15.69
CA SER A 259 -4.68 -0.84 -16.36
C SER A 259 -3.50 -0.10 -15.69
N GLY A 260 -2.46 -0.76 -15.24
CA GLY A 260 -1.27 -0.10 -14.70
C GLY A 260 -1.12 -0.17 -13.17
N GLY A 261 0.00 0.37 -12.67
CA GLY A 261 0.40 0.40 -11.27
C GLY A 261 -0.36 1.44 -10.43
N SER A 262 -0.05 1.50 -9.13
CA SER A 262 -0.76 2.37 -8.19
C SER A 262 -0.60 3.87 -8.49
N THR A 263 0.56 4.29 -8.98
CA THR A 263 0.82 5.69 -9.38
C THR A 263 0.04 6.06 -10.64
N TRP A 264 0.04 5.16 -11.65
CA TRP A 264 -0.76 5.32 -12.86
C TRP A 264 -2.25 5.49 -12.53
N GLN A 265 -2.79 4.62 -11.68
CA GLN A 265 -4.20 4.70 -11.23
C GLN A 265 -4.52 6.01 -10.51
N SER A 266 -3.57 6.57 -9.76
CA SER A 266 -3.76 7.85 -9.07
C SER A 266 -3.81 9.02 -10.07
N LEU A 267 -2.93 9.04 -11.08
CA LEU A 267 -3.00 10.03 -12.17
C LEU A 267 -4.28 9.88 -12.99
N ALA A 268 -4.65 8.66 -13.37
CA ALA A 268 -5.86 8.39 -14.15
C ALA A 268 -7.16 8.84 -13.46
N ARG A 269 -7.18 8.82 -12.10
CA ARG A 269 -8.31 9.38 -11.31
C ARG A 269 -8.25 10.88 -11.10
N GLY A 270 -7.24 11.57 -11.61
CA GLY A 270 -7.03 12.99 -11.34
C GLY A 270 -6.74 13.27 -9.86
N ALA A 271 -6.11 12.33 -9.14
CA ALA A 271 -5.75 12.53 -7.75
C ALA A 271 -4.80 13.72 -7.61
N GLY A 272 -5.10 14.64 -6.69
CA GLY A 272 -4.28 15.84 -6.43
C GLY A 272 -2.91 15.54 -5.80
N ALA A 273 -2.64 14.28 -5.42
CA ALA A 273 -1.36 13.82 -4.89
C ALA A 273 -1.12 12.34 -5.22
N VAL A 274 0.13 11.95 -5.31
CA VAL A 274 0.59 10.60 -5.62
C VAL A 274 1.69 10.15 -4.66
N GLU A 275 1.88 8.84 -4.51
CA GLU A 275 2.84 8.26 -3.56
C GLU A 275 4.31 8.40 -3.99
N THR A 276 4.61 9.01 -5.12
CA THR A 276 5.99 9.14 -5.64
C THR A 276 6.93 9.81 -4.64
N ASP A 277 6.41 10.75 -3.81
CA ASP A 277 7.20 11.40 -2.76
C ASP A 277 7.60 10.43 -1.63
N HIS A 278 6.89 9.32 -1.46
CA HIS A 278 7.16 8.26 -0.48
C HIS A 278 7.76 7.00 -1.11
N LEU A 279 8.05 7.02 -2.42
CA LEU A 279 8.71 5.95 -3.16
C LEU A 279 10.05 6.45 -3.71
N ASN A 280 10.09 7.09 -4.88
CA ASN A 280 11.31 7.70 -5.40
C ASN A 280 11.85 8.80 -4.46
N GLY A 281 10.95 9.58 -3.84
CA GLY A 281 11.31 10.57 -2.84
C GLY A 281 11.92 10.01 -1.57
N GLU A 282 11.63 8.76 -1.19
CA GLU A 282 12.31 8.08 -0.08
C GLU A 282 13.77 7.80 -0.43
N VAL A 283 14.06 7.37 -1.66
CA VAL A 283 15.44 7.22 -2.16
C VAL A 283 16.17 8.55 -2.15
N VAL A 284 15.50 9.63 -2.57
CA VAL A 284 16.07 10.99 -2.52
C VAL A 284 16.36 11.42 -1.08
N LEU A 285 15.45 11.15 -0.14
CA LEU A 285 15.64 11.47 1.27
C LEU A 285 16.85 10.73 1.85
N LEU A 286 16.89 9.42 1.69
CA LEU A 286 17.99 8.60 2.19
C LEU A 286 19.32 8.98 1.50
N GLY A 287 19.30 9.28 0.21
CA GLY A 287 20.48 9.78 -0.52
C GLY A 287 21.05 11.04 0.11
N ARG A 288 20.20 12.01 0.46
CA ARG A 288 20.61 13.25 1.16
C ARG A 288 21.15 12.99 2.55
N LEU A 289 20.54 12.07 3.30
CA LEU A 289 20.97 11.71 4.66
C LEU A 289 22.33 10.99 4.67
N HIS A 290 22.62 10.19 3.65
CA HIS A 290 23.84 9.37 3.58
C HIS A 290 24.86 9.87 2.56
N GLY A 291 24.66 11.05 1.94
CA GLY A 291 25.61 11.66 1.02
C GLY A 291 25.72 10.92 -0.34
N VAL A 292 24.69 10.19 -0.75
CA VAL A 292 24.64 9.47 -2.04
C VAL A 292 23.81 10.28 -3.04
N PRO A 293 24.37 10.66 -4.21
CA PRO A 293 23.62 11.36 -5.25
C PRO A 293 22.48 10.49 -5.82
N THR A 294 21.29 11.07 -5.99
CA THR A 294 20.11 10.41 -6.54
C THR A 294 19.41 11.25 -7.61
N PRO A 295 20.15 11.73 -8.63
CA PRO A 295 19.60 12.66 -9.63
C PRO A 295 18.45 12.05 -10.44
N ALA A 296 18.51 10.77 -10.83
CA ALA A 296 17.47 10.13 -11.61
C ALA A 296 16.16 9.99 -10.82
N ASN A 297 16.21 9.56 -9.54
CA ASN A 297 15.02 9.52 -8.69
C ASN A 297 14.44 10.90 -8.43
N ALA A 298 15.29 11.92 -8.19
CA ALA A 298 14.84 13.30 -7.99
C ALA A 298 14.13 13.85 -9.24
N THR A 299 14.69 13.59 -10.43
CA THR A 299 14.10 14.02 -11.71
C THR A 299 12.74 13.36 -11.95
N VAL A 300 12.65 12.05 -11.75
CA VAL A 300 11.38 11.32 -11.90
C VAL A 300 10.33 11.81 -10.90
N GLN A 301 10.73 12.08 -9.65
CA GLN A 301 9.86 12.66 -8.64
C GLN A 301 9.31 14.03 -9.10
N GLN A 302 10.18 14.91 -9.63
CA GLN A 302 9.77 16.22 -10.15
C GLN A 302 8.83 16.12 -11.35
N ALA A 303 9.12 15.21 -12.29
CA ALA A 303 8.29 14.98 -13.47
C ALA A 303 6.86 14.51 -13.08
N VAL A 304 6.73 13.59 -12.13
CA VAL A 304 5.42 13.15 -11.64
C VAL A 304 4.67 14.28 -10.92
N ARG A 305 5.35 15.06 -10.07
CA ARG A 305 4.75 16.25 -9.41
C ARG A 305 4.26 17.26 -10.45
N ARG A 306 5.01 17.44 -11.54
CA ARG A 306 4.60 18.31 -12.65
C ARG A 306 3.38 17.73 -13.36
N ALA A 307 3.37 16.42 -13.67
CA ALA A 307 2.22 15.77 -14.30
C ALA A 307 0.93 15.95 -13.47
N VAL A 308 1.01 15.82 -12.14
CA VAL A 308 -0.12 16.08 -11.24
C VAL A 308 -0.58 17.53 -11.32
N ARG A 309 0.35 18.50 -11.18
CA ARG A 309 0.04 19.94 -11.17
C ARG A 309 -0.57 20.42 -12.48
N GLU A 310 -0.03 19.95 -13.60
CA GLU A 310 -0.44 20.33 -14.95
C GLU A 310 -1.54 19.44 -15.52
N ARG A 311 -2.01 18.46 -14.73
CA ARG A 311 -3.05 17.48 -15.11
C ARG A 311 -2.75 16.73 -16.40
N ILE A 312 -1.46 16.39 -16.61
CA ILE A 312 -1.04 15.56 -17.74
C ILE A 312 -1.62 14.16 -17.55
N PRO A 313 -2.32 13.60 -18.55
CA PRO A 313 -2.89 12.26 -18.45
C PRO A 313 -1.81 11.18 -18.21
N ALA A 314 -2.19 10.10 -17.54
CA ALA A 314 -1.28 9.00 -17.28
C ALA A 314 -0.78 8.37 -18.59
N GLY A 315 0.52 8.26 -18.76
CA GLY A 315 1.17 7.73 -19.94
C GLY A 315 1.48 8.75 -21.04
N GLU A 316 1.16 10.03 -20.83
CA GLU A 316 1.30 11.08 -21.86
C GLU A 316 2.34 12.16 -21.51
N PHE A 317 3.24 11.89 -20.57
CA PHE A 317 4.29 12.85 -20.25
C PHE A 317 5.31 12.94 -21.41
N PRO A 318 5.65 14.16 -21.91
CA PRO A 318 6.54 14.32 -23.06
C PRO A 318 7.97 13.78 -22.77
N PRO A 319 8.48 12.82 -23.56
CA PRO A 319 9.82 12.25 -23.34
C PRO A 319 10.95 13.28 -23.43
N ASP A 320 10.86 14.23 -24.35
CA ASP A 320 11.86 15.28 -24.55
C ASP A 320 11.99 16.20 -23.32
N GLU A 321 10.93 16.35 -22.56
CA GLU A 321 10.95 17.15 -21.35
C GLU A 321 11.63 16.43 -20.19
N LEU A 322 11.52 15.11 -20.12
CA LEU A 322 12.27 14.33 -19.16
C LEU A 322 13.78 14.37 -19.49
N ALA A 323 14.14 14.26 -20.77
CA ALA A 323 15.53 14.38 -21.20
C ALA A 323 16.16 15.72 -20.78
N LYS A 324 15.42 16.83 -20.89
CA LYS A 324 15.86 18.15 -20.41
C LYS A 324 16.03 18.21 -18.89
N LEU A 325 15.27 17.42 -18.12
CA LEU A 325 15.40 17.38 -16.67
C LEU A 325 16.54 16.48 -16.20
N LEU A 326 17.01 15.57 -17.04
CA LEU A 326 18.15 14.68 -16.77
C LEU A 326 19.50 15.32 -17.10
N GLY A 327 19.48 16.45 -17.84
CA GLY A 327 20.59 17.36 -18.14
C GLY A 327 21.56 16.82 -19.00
#